data_275131903cae1b52e6e936eae1f9322a
#
_entry.id   275131903cae1b52e6e936eae1f9322a
#
_cell.length_a   1.000
_cell.length_b   1.000
_cell.length_c   1.000
_cell.angle_alpha   90.00
_cell.angle_beta   90.00
_cell.angle_gamma   90.00
#
_symmetry.space_group_name_H-M   'P 1'
#
loop_
_entity.id
_entity.type
_entity.pdbx_description
1 polymer ?
#
loop_
_entity_poly.entity_id
_entity_poly.type
_entity_poly.pdbx_seq_one_letter_code
_entity_poly.pdbx_strand_id
1 'polypeptide(L)'
;MQEGMDRYGKMEEILTDRGFVFYSWHGANRFEKYLEMEGIDQTHARAHHPQTLGKIEALNGHLRRELLQQEHFSGVEEAGGAISRWIFRYNYERTHQGLGGVLVPADRFHGLTDVVLSNLGKRMECNGSNCYPFGSVERSIVNLVVDPEGGVGLYLMGQPVTLKIGR
;
A
#
# COMPACT_ATOMS: atom_id res chain seq x y z
N MET A 1 4.15 -0.19 17.26
CA MET A 1 3.00 0.74 17.29
C MET A 1 3.41 2.15 17.69
N GLN A 2 4.12 2.32 18.80
CA GLN A 2 4.52 3.66 19.30
C GLN A 2 5.22 4.50 18.22
N GLU A 3 6.26 3.96 17.59
CA GLU A 3 6.99 4.64 16.50
C GLU A 3 6.06 5.07 15.33
N GLY A 4 5.06 4.26 15.02
CA GLY A 4 4.07 4.60 13.99
C GLY A 4 3.18 5.76 14.42
N MET A 5 2.75 5.79 15.67
CA MET A 5 1.94 6.88 16.22
C MET A 5 2.73 8.18 16.35
N ASP A 6 4.00 8.09 16.76
CA ASP A 6 4.89 9.25 16.85
C ASP A 6 5.14 9.91 15.48
N ARG A 7 5.17 9.09 14.42
CA ARG A 7 5.45 9.54 13.05
C ARG A 7 4.20 10.00 12.29
N TYR A 8 3.08 9.32 12.46
CA TYR A 8 1.88 9.50 11.63
C TYR A 8 0.65 9.99 12.39
N GLY A 9 0.80 10.22 13.69
CA GLY A 9 -0.30 10.56 14.57
C GLY A 9 -0.98 9.32 15.17
N LYS A 10 -1.68 9.55 16.28
CA LYS A 10 -2.42 8.51 16.99
C LYS A 10 -3.64 8.08 16.18
N MET A 11 -3.83 6.78 16.05
CA MET A 11 -5.03 6.21 15.45
C MET A 11 -6.19 6.21 16.45
N GLU A 12 -7.41 6.37 15.97
CA GLU A 12 -8.62 6.27 16.78
C GLU A 12 -9.03 4.81 17.00
N GLU A 13 -8.88 3.99 15.99
CA GLU A 13 -9.32 2.60 15.99
C GLU A 13 -8.31 1.69 15.31
N ILE A 14 -8.20 0.46 15.79
CA ILE A 14 -7.44 -0.62 15.15
C ILE A 14 -8.33 -1.82 14.89
N LEU A 15 -8.26 -2.34 13.66
CA LEU A 15 -8.93 -3.58 13.27
C LEU A 15 -7.94 -4.74 13.37
N THR A 16 -8.30 -5.77 14.15
CA THR A 16 -7.51 -6.99 14.32
C THR A 16 -8.30 -8.23 13.96
N ASP A 17 -7.62 -9.34 13.69
CA ASP A 17 -8.24 -10.65 13.73
C ASP A 17 -8.45 -11.10 15.19
N ARG A 18 -9.00 -12.31 15.36
CA ARG A 18 -9.17 -12.92 16.68
C ARG A 18 -8.01 -13.86 17.06
N GLY A 19 -6.81 -13.59 16.54
CA GLY A 19 -5.61 -14.28 16.95
C GLY A 19 -5.33 -14.09 18.44
N PHE A 20 -4.79 -15.10 19.10
CA PHE A 20 -4.57 -15.11 20.56
C PHE A 20 -3.69 -13.94 21.06
N VAL A 21 -2.91 -13.33 20.17
CA VAL A 21 -2.08 -12.17 20.47
C VAL A 21 -2.94 -10.90 20.64
N PHE A 22 -4.02 -10.81 19.88
CA PHE A 22 -4.89 -9.64 19.81
C PHE A 22 -6.20 -9.78 20.57
N TYR A 23 -6.54 -11.01 20.98
CA TYR A 23 -7.80 -11.30 21.65
C TYR A 23 -7.64 -12.39 22.72
N SER A 24 -8.23 -12.20 23.87
CA SER A 24 -8.24 -13.18 24.96
C SER A 24 -9.66 -13.46 25.46
N TRP A 25 -9.96 -14.75 25.66
CA TRP A 25 -11.22 -15.20 26.25
C TRP A 25 -11.26 -15.07 27.78
N HIS A 26 -10.10 -14.90 28.42
CA HIS A 26 -9.93 -14.95 29.88
C HIS A 26 -9.61 -13.59 30.50
N GLY A 27 -10.01 -12.51 29.85
CA GLY A 27 -9.73 -11.13 30.28
C GLY A 27 -8.73 -10.40 29.36
N ALA A 28 -8.58 -9.10 29.57
CA ALA A 28 -7.74 -8.27 28.70
C ALA A 28 -6.28 -8.73 28.69
N ASN A 29 -5.76 -9.05 27.52
CA ASN A 29 -4.36 -9.38 27.31
C ASN A 29 -3.48 -8.12 27.34
N ARG A 30 -2.14 -8.28 27.17
CA ARG A 30 -1.21 -7.14 27.22
C ARG A 30 -1.45 -6.12 26.10
N PHE A 31 -1.88 -6.60 24.92
CA PHE A 31 -2.17 -5.75 23.78
C PHE A 31 -3.45 -4.93 24.00
N GLU A 32 -4.52 -5.59 24.45
CA GLU A 32 -5.79 -4.94 24.78
C GLU A 32 -5.61 -3.86 25.88
N LYS A 33 -4.85 -4.17 26.93
CA LYS A 33 -4.50 -3.20 27.98
C LYS A 33 -3.71 -2.02 27.45
N TYR A 34 -2.78 -2.25 26.53
CA TYR A 34 -2.02 -1.20 25.89
C TYR A 34 -2.95 -0.28 25.07
N LEU A 35 -3.87 -0.83 24.30
CA LEU A 35 -4.83 -0.04 23.54
C LEU A 35 -5.75 0.78 24.45
N GLU A 36 -6.22 0.19 25.54
CA GLU A 36 -7.02 0.88 26.54
C GLU A 36 -6.25 2.06 27.18
N MET A 37 -5.00 1.85 27.56
CA MET A 37 -4.13 2.92 28.10
C MET A 37 -3.91 4.03 27.09
N GLU A 38 -3.76 3.70 25.82
CA GLU A 38 -3.60 4.68 24.75
C GLU A 38 -4.96 5.29 24.33
N GLY A 39 -6.10 4.77 24.78
CA GLY A 39 -7.43 5.20 24.34
C GLY A 39 -7.65 4.97 22.85
N ILE A 40 -7.27 3.78 22.38
CA ILE A 40 -7.45 3.32 21.00
C ILE A 40 -8.51 2.24 20.99
N ASP A 41 -9.57 2.43 20.21
CA ASP A 41 -10.63 1.46 20.08
C ASP A 41 -10.16 0.23 19.30
N GLN A 42 -10.59 -0.96 19.72
CA GLN A 42 -10.28 -2.21 19.04
C GLN A 42 -11.53 -2.85 18.46
N THR A 43 -11.55 -2.99 17.14
CA THR A 43 -12.57 -3.76 16.44
C THR A 43 -12.00 -5.09 15.95
N HIS A 44 -12.75 -6.17 16.17
CA HIS A 44 -12.37 -7.49 15.70
C HIS A 44 -13.04 -7.82 14.36
N ALA A 45 -12.26 -8.31 13.41
CA ALA A 45 -12.80 -8.86 12.19
C ALA A 45 -13.80 -9.98 12.51
N ARG A 46 -14.97 -9.96 11.84
CA ARG A 46 -15.97 -11.03 12.00
C ARG A 46 -15.39 -12.32 11.45
N ALA A 47 -15.64 -13.43 12.15
CA ALA A 47 -15.29 -14.76 11.66
C ALA A 47 -15.92 -14.98 10.27
N HIS A 48 -15.14 -15.49 9.33
CA HIS A 48 -15.55 -15.75 7.94
C HIS A 48 -15.95 -14.53 7.08
N HIS A 49 -15.53 -13.31 7.45
CA HIS A 49 -15.65 -12.12 6.60
C HIS A 49 -14.28 -11.65 6.10
N PRO A 50 -13.73 -12.22 5.02
CA PRO A 50 -12.39 -11.92 4.52
C PRO A 50 -12.25 -10.48 4.00
N GLN A 51 -13.34 -9.82 3.68
CA GLN A 51 -13.32 -8.46 3.13
C GLN A 51 -12.75 -7.42 4.11
N THR A 52 -12.88 -7.66 5.41
CA THR A 52 -12.47 -6.71 6.46
C THR A 52 -10.95 -6.54 6.52
N LEU A 53 -10.20 -7.63 6.28
CA LEU A 53 -8.73 -7.64 6.27
C LEU A 53 -8.14 -7.71 4.85
N GLY A 54 -8.96 -7.71 3.82
CA GLY A 54 -8.54 -7.91 2.43
C GLY A 54 -7.47 -6.92 1.95
N LYS A 55 -7.43 -5.69 2.48
CA LYS A 55 -6.40 -4.71 2.10
C LYS A 55 -5.02 -5.10 2.63
N ILE A 56 -4.93 -5.56 3.87
CA ILE A 56 -3.65 -5.99 4.46
C ILE A 56 -3.21 -7.34 3.87
N GLU A 57 -4.16 -8.23 3.58
CA GLU A 57 -3.88 -9.49 2.89
C GLU A 57 -3.34 -9.25 1.48
N ALA A 58 -3.92 -8.31 0.74
CA ALA A 58 -3.44 -7.91 -0.58
C ALA A 58 -2.02 -7.32 -0.50
N LEU A 59 -1.76 -6.41 0.46
CA LEU A 59 -0.43 -5.85 0.69
C LEU A 59 0.60 -6.95 0.99
N ASN A 60 0.29 -7.86 1.91
CA ASN A 60 1.16 -8.97 2.26
C ASN A 60 1.38 -9.93 1.08
N GLY A 61 0.34 -10.15 0.27
CA GLY A 61 0.42 -10.93 -0.95
C GLY A 61 1.37 -10.30 -1.98
N HIS A 62 1.30 -8.98 -2.18
CA HIS A 62 2.23 -8.25 -3.04
C HIS A 62 3.66 -8.32 -2.52
N LEU A 63 3.88 -8.01 -1.24
CA LEU A 63 5.21 -8.09 -0.63
C LEU A 63 5.85 -9.48 -0.80
N ARG A 64 5.05 -10.52 -0.56
CA ARG A 64 5.53 -11.91 -0.70
C ARG A 64 5.94 -12.22 -2.13
N ARG A 65 5.08 -11.94 -3.12
CA ARG A 65 5.33 -12.27 -4.53
C ARG A 65 6.44 -11.41 -5.15
N GLU A 66 6.46 -10.13 -4.82
CA GLU A 66 7.33 -9.16 -5.50
C GLU A 66 8.72 -9.03 -4.85
N LEU A 67 8.85 -9.40 -3.58
CA LEU A 67 10.12 -9.30 -2.85
C LEU A 67 10.55 -10.62 -2.23
N LEU A 68 9.76 -11.19 -1.30
CA LEU A 68 10.24 -12.28 -0.45
C LEU A 68 10.41 -13.61 -1.22
N GLN A 69 9.71 -13.81 -2.31
CA GLN A 69 9.87 -14.98 -3.19
C GLN A 69 10.92 -14.77 -4.30
N GLN A 70 11.32 -13.53 -4.55
CA GLN A 70 12.26 -13.19 -5.62
C GLN A 70 13.70 -13.02 -5.13
N GLU A 71 13.87 -12.65 -3.85
CA GLU A 71 15.17 -12.34 -3.29
C GLU A 71 15.51 -13.25 -2.12
N HIS A 72 16.79 -13.61 -2.00
CA HIS A 72 17.35 -14.31 -0.85
C HIS A 72 18.13 -13.32 -0.01
N PHE A 73 17.87 -13.32 1.29
CA PHE A 73 18.49 -12.40 2.23
C PHE A 73 19.46 -13.15 3.13
N SER A 74 20.64 -12.59 3.34
CA SER A 74 21.69 -13.15 4.22
C SER A 74 21.36 -12.97 5.71
N GLY A 75 20.45 -12.04 6.04
CA GLY A 75 20.05 -11.75 7.41
C GLY A 75 18.87 -10.81 7.53
N VAL A 76 18.42 -10.62 8.77
CA VAL A 76 17.24 -9.81 9.11
C VAL A 76 17.44 -8.34 8.74
N GLU A 77 18.65 -7.81 8.88
CA GLU A 77 18.93 -6.39 8.56
C GLU A 77 18.82 -6.12 7.06
N GLU A 78 19.37 -7.01 6.24
CA GLU A 78 19.25 -6.91 4.79
C GLU A 78 17.79 -7.02 4.32
N ALA A 79 17.06 -8.00 4.85
CA ALA A 79 15.63 -8.17 4.58
C ALA A 79 14.84 -6.93 5.02
N GLY A 80 15.12 -6.38 6.19
CA GLY A 80 14.48 -5.16 6.69
C GLY A 80 14.73 -3.95 5.79
N GLY A 81 15.94 -3.77 5.29
CA GLY A 81 16.29 -2.74 4.34
C GLY A 81 15.56 -2.89 3.01
N ALA A 82 15.48 -4.11 2.48
CA ALA A 82 14.75 -4.40 1.25
C ALA A 82 13.25 -4.17 1.40
N ILE A 83 12.65 -4.62 2.49
CA ILE A 83 11.23 -4.39 2.81
C ILE A 83 10.94 -2.89 2.93
N SER A 84 11.80 -2.13 3.59
CA SER A 84 11.63 -0.68 3.74
C SER A 84 11.64 0.04 2.40
N ARG A 85 12.55 -0.31 1.48
CA ARG A 85 12.57 0.23 0.12
C ARG A 85 11.34 -0.17 -0.68
N TRP A 86 10.89 -1.43 -0.56
CA TRP A 86 9.68 -1.91 -1.22
C TRP A 86 8.44 -1.16 -0.73
N ILE A 87 8.28 -0.96 0.60
CA ILE A 87 7.19 -0.18 1.19
C ILE A 87 7.21 1.27 0.70
N PHE A 88 8.40 1.88 0.62
CA PHE A 88 8.53 3.23 0.08
C PHE A 88 8.01 3.30 -1.35
N ARG A 89 8.48 2.41 -2.23
CA ARG A 89 8.01 2.35 -3.64
C ARG A 89 6.51 2.10 -3.72
N TYR A 90 5.99 1.19 -2.91
CA TYR A 90 4.56 0.87 -2.87
C TYR A 90 3.72 2.11 -2.51
N ASN A 91 4.16 2.90 -1.55
CA ASN A 91 3.39 4.03 -1.04
C ASN A 91 3.56 5.31 -1.87
N TYR A 92 4.73 5.55 -2.44
CA TYR A 92 5.07 6.85 -3.05
C TYR A 92 5.27 6.82 -4.55
N GLU A 93 5.56 5.68 -5.14
CA GLU A 93 5.89 5.60 -6.57
C GLU A 93 4.87 4.76 -7.36
N ARG A 94 4.33 3.72 -6.75
CA ARG A 94 3.43 2.78 -7.42
C ARG A 94 2.00 3.30 -7.44
N THR A 95 1.44 3.50 -8.63
CA THR A 95 0.02 3.80 -8.79
C THR A 95 -0.84 2.57 -8.53
N HIS A 96 -2.03 2.78 -7.97
CA HIS A 96 -2.94 1.70 -7.59
C HIS A 96 -4.27 1.80 -8.33
N GLN A 97 -4.72 0.67 -8.90
CA GLN A 97 -6.00 0.58 -9.60
C GLN A 97 -7.17 0.97 -8.70
N GLY A 98 -7.17 0.55 -7.44
CA GLY A 98 -8.19 0.93 -6.44
C GLY A 98 -8.22 2.43 -6.09
N LEU A 99 -7.21 3.19 -6.55
CA LEU A 99 -7.12 4.65 -6.41
C LEU A 99 -7.27 5.37 -7.76
N GLY A 100 -7.90 4.73 -8.75
CA GLY A 100 -8.10 5.31 -10.07
C GLY A 100 -6.91 5.16 -11.02
N GLY A 101 -5.89 4.36 -10.67
CA GLY A 101 -4.77 4.01 -11.56
C GLY A 101 -3.70 5.10 -11.72
N VAL A 102 -3.91 6.30 -11.21
CA VAL A 102 -2.97 7.44 -11.31
C VAL A 102 -2.45 7.91 -9.96
N LEU A 103 -3.14 7.57 -8.88
CA LEU A 103 -2.78 7.97 -7.53
C LEU A 103 -1.93 6.88 -6.85
N VAL A 104 -1.05 7.34 -5.97
CA VAL A 104 -0.32 6.48 -5.03
C VAL A 104 -0.97 6.54 -3.64
N PRO A 105 -0.76 5.55 -2.76
CA PRO A 105 -1.34 5.56 -1.40
C PRO A 105 -1.03 6.84 -0.62
N ALA A 106 0.17 7.39 -0.75
CA ALA A 106 0.59 8.61 -0.07
C ALA A 106 -0.25 9.82 -0.47
N ASP A 107 -0.69 9.95 -1.72
CA ASP A 107 -1.55 11.06 -2.14
C ASP A 107 -2.85 11.09 -1.35
N ARG A 108 -3.46 9.91 -1.17
CA ARG A 108 -4.69 9.80 -0.41
C ARG A 108 -4.46 10.02 1.09
N PHE A 109 -3.38 9.46 1.63
CA PHE A 109 -3.04 9.59 3.04
C PHE A 109 -2.79 11.05 3.43
N HIS A 110 -2.12 11.81 2.58
CA HIS A 110 -1.82 13.23 2.83
C HIS A 110 -2.93 14.19 2.34
N GLY A 111 -4.08 13.69 1.87
CA GLY A 111 -5.18 14.52 1.39
C GLY A 111 -4.89 15.27 0.09
N LEU A 112 -3.93 14.81 -0.71
CA LEU A 112 -3.47 15.45 -1.94
C LEU A 112 -4.22 14.99 -3.20
N THR A 113 -5.22 14.15 -3.07
CA THR A 113 -5.96 13.52 -4.18
C THR A 113 -6.42 14.56 -5.20
N ASP A 114 -7.17 15.58 -4.77
CA ASP A 114 -7.74 16.57 -5.67
C ASP A 114 -6.67 17.45 -6.33
N VAL A 115 -5.61 17.78 -5.60
CA VAL A 115 -4.46 18.54 -6.11
C VAL A 115 -3.77 17.77 -7.22
N VAL A 116 -3.51 16.47 -7.00
CA VAL A 116 -2.85 15.63 -8.00
C VAL A 116 -3.72 15.46 -9.24
N LEU A 117 -5.01 15.16 -9.08
CA LEU A 117 -5.94 14.99 -10.20
C LEU A 117 -6.11 16.30 -11.00
N SER A 118 -6.24 17.44 -10.32
CA SER A 118 -6.30 18.75 -10.99
C SER A 118 -5.03 19.06 -11.78
N ASN A 119 -3.86 18.75 -11.22
CA ASN A 119 -2.58 18.98 -11.91
C ASN A 119 -2.39 18.04 -13.10
N LEU A 120 -2.84 16.80 -13.01
CA LEU A 120 -2.85 15.88 -14.15
C LEU A 120 -3.76 16.37 -15.27
N GLY A 121 -4.97 16.86 -14.94
CA GLY A 121 -5.90 17.45 -15.91
C GLY A 121 -5.27 18.65 -16.62
N LYS A 122 -4.70 19.60 -15.89
CA LYS A 122 -4.05 20.79 -16.46
C LYS A 122 -2.85 20.43 -17.37
N ARG A 123 -2.09 19.37 -17.06
CA ARG A 123 -0.97 18.95 -17.90
C ARG A 123 -1.42 18.31 -19.21
N MET A 124 -2.59 17.69 -19.24
CA MET A 124 -3.18 17.20 -20.49
C MET A 124 -3.61 18.34 -21.41
N GLU A 125 -3.94 19.51 -20.84
CA GLU A 125 -4.31 20.73 -21.59
C GLU A 125 -3.10 21.57 -22.00
N CYS A 126 -1.98 21.48 -21.27
CA CYS A 126 -0.76 22.23 -21.53
C CYS A 126 0.19 21.43 -22.44
N ASN A 127 0.24 21.75 -23.72
CA ASN A 127 1.29 21.31 -24.63
C ASN A 127 2.64 21.93 -24.22
N GLY A 128 3.37 21.21 -23.37
CA GLY A 128 4.81 21.37 -23.15
C GLY A 128 5.29 22.70 -22.60
N SER A 129 5.43 22.82 -21.35
CA SER A 129 6.50 23.41 -20.54
C SER A 129 6.00 23.76 -19.13
N ASN A 130 6.68 23.17 -18.13
CA ASN A 130 6.76 23.61 -16.73
C ASN A 130 5.45 23.94 -15.99
N CYS A 131 4.58 22.93 -15.78
CA CYS A 131 3.41 23.08 -14.91
C CYS A 131 3.48 22.22 -13.64
N TYR A 132 4.64 21.88 -13.12
CA TYR A 132 4.79 21.21 -11.82
C TYR A 132 5.26 22.19 -10.74
N PRO A 133 4.39 22.61 -9.80
CA PRO A 133 4.81 23.38 -8.64
C PRO A 133 5.50 22.55 -7.55
N PHE A 134 5.45 21.23 -7.63
CA PHE A 134 6.12 20.31 -6.72
C PHE A 134 6.99 19.38 -7.55
N GLY A 135 8.29 19.31 -7.22
CA GLY A 135 9.31 18.58 -7.95
C GLY A 135 8.84 17.24 -8.52
N SER A 136 9.47 16.80 -9.57
CA SER A 136 9.10 15.61 -10.35
C SER A 136 8.83 14.40 -9.46
N VAL A 137 7.57 14.14 -9.16
CA VAL A 137 7.15 12.86 -8.60
C VAL A 137 7.15 11.90 -9.78
N GLU A 138 8.19 11.08 -9.88
CA GLU A 138 8.23 9.99 -10.85
C GLU A 138 7.13 9.01 -10.50
N ARG A 139 6.19 8.83 -11.41
CA ARG A 139 5.11 7.85 -11.26
C ARG A 139 5.26 6.81 -12.36
N SER A 140 5.20 5.55 -11.98
CA SER A 140 5.14 4.45 -12.94
C SER A 140 3.78 4.45 -13.64
N ILE A 141 3.70 5.12 -14.78
CA ILE A 141 2.49 5.14 -15.62
C ILE A 141 2.34 3.80 -16.35
N VAL A 142 3.47 3.16 -16.67
CA VAL A 142 3.54 1.86 -17.32
C VAL A 142 4.20 0.87 -16.36
N ASN A 143 3.51 -0.20 -16.03
CA ASN A 143 4.05 -1.28 -15.22
C ASN A 143 4.09 -2.57 -16.03
N LEU A 144 5.26 -3.18 -16.11
CA LEU A 144 5.44 -4.55 -16.61
C LEU A 144 5.52 -5.47 -15.39
N VAL A 145 4.59 -6.39 -15.28
CA VAL A 145 4.56 -7.37 -14.20
C VAL A 145 4.84 -8.73 -14.78
N VAL A 146 5.86 -9.39 -14.24
CA VAL A 146 6.15 -10.80 -14.58
C VAL A 146 5.64 -11.63 -13.40
N ASP A 147 4.75 -12.56 -13.67
CA ASP A 147 4.26 -13.49 -12.66
C ASP A 147 5.27 -14.65 -12.44
N PRO A 148 5.14 -15.41 -11.35
CA PRO A 148 6.05 -16.54 -11.08
C PRO A 148 5.98 -17.67 -12.11
N GLU A 149 4.94 -17.71 -12.94
CA GLU A 149 4.72 -18.69 -14.00
C GLU A 149 5.31 -18.22 -15.33
N GLY A 150 5.93 -17.03 -15.35
CA GLY A 150 6.54 -16.43 -16.52
C GLY A 150 5.58 -15.65 -17.42
N GLY A 151 4.35 -15.46 -16.99
CA GLY A 151 3.38 -14.60 -17.68
C GLY A 151 3.77 -13.13 -17.54
N VAL A 152 3.67 -12.36 -18.63
CA VAL A 152 4.00 -10.93 -18.65
C VAL A 152 2.72 -10.11 -18.77
N GLY A 153 2.41 -9.36 -17.73
CA GLY A 153 1.29 -8.41 -17.70
C GLY A 153 1.78 -6.99 -17.93
N LEU A 154 1.23 -6.30 -18.91
CA LEU A 154 1.43 -4.86 -19.11
C LEU A 154 0.26 -4.10 -18.52
N TYR A 155 0.55 -3.11 -17.69
CA TYR A 155 -0.45 -2.24 -17.08
C TYR A 155 -0.14 -0.79 -17.44
N LEU A 156 -1.14 -0.08 -17.94
CA LEU A 156 -1.08 1.35 -18.19
C LEU A 156 -1.99 2.05 -17.17
N MET A 157 -1.44 2.95 -16.37
CA MET A 157 -2.19 3.65 -15.29
C MET A 157 -2.94 2.68 -14.38
N GLY A 158 -2.34 1.53 -14.06
CA GLY A 158 -2.95 0.49 -13.24
C GLY A 158 -4.02 -0.38 -13.94
N GLN A 159 -4.35 -0.12 -15.22
CA GLN A 159 -5.27 -0.92 -16.02
C GLN A 159 -4.50 -1.96 -16.85
N PRO A 160 -4.96 -3.23 -16.88
CA PRO A 160 -4.35 -4.23 -17.73
C PRO A 160 -4.51 -3.87 -19.21
N VAL A 161 -3.41 -3.90 -19.96
CA VAL A 161 -3.41 -3.67 -21.41
C VAL A 161 -3.34 -5.00 -22.13
N THR A 162 -4.36 -5.32 -22.88
CA THR A 162 -4.36 -6.50 -23.75
C THR A 162 -3.77 -6.11 -25.11
N LEU A 163 -2.55 -6.60 -25.39
CA LEU A 163 -1.95 -6.43 -26.71
C LEU A 163 -2.54 -7.48 -27.67
N LYS A 164 -3.32 -7.04 -28.66
CA LYS A 164 -3.70 -7.89 -29.79
C LYS A 164 -2.58 -7.81 -30.83
N ILE A 165 -1.76 -8.83 -30.89
CA ILE A 165 -0.78 -8.99 -31.98
C ILE A 165 -1.59 -9.48 -33.18
N GLY A 166 -1.85 -8.58 -34.14
CA GLY A 166 -2.42 -8.96 -35.44
C GLY A 166 -1.47 -9.88 -36.17
N ARG A 167 -2.02 -10.96 -36.74
CA ARG A 167 -1.31 -11.79 -37.71
C ARG A 167 -1.26 -11.11 -39.06
#